data_f8df247cf8aff3655b962edbbc78f7cc
#
_entry.id   f8df247cf8aff3655b962edbbc78f7cc
#
_cell.length_a   1.000
_cell.length_b   1.000
_cell.length_c   1.000
_cell.angle_alpha   90.00
_cell.angle_beta   90.00
_cell.angle_gamma   90.00
#
_symmetry.space_group_name_H-M   'P 1'
#
loop_
_entity.id
_entity.type
_entity.pdbx_description
1 polymer ?
#
loop_
_entity_poly.entity_id
_entity_poly.type
_entity_poly.pdbx_seq_one_letter_code
_entity_poly.pdbx_strand_id
1 'polypeptide(L)'
;SDELTIEAIKNYDCNIIYQDSRGYGDALKKGIETVETEFFCIFNADGSFDPKELNFMINKLKNDKYDFVFASRYEKNCGSDDDTFVTFIGNYIFTYLGKIFFNLKISDILYTYVMGRTSCAKKLELASKDFSFCVEFPIKMKLSRMKYTSIASYEKKRLGGKKKVNAFKDGFLILSEMIKLFLRYKIIGNSKI
;
A
#
# COMPACT_ATOMS: atom_id res chain seq x y z
N SER A 1 11.20 2.60 15.48
CA SER A 1 10.07 2.57 16.43
C SER A 1 10.53 3.26 17.69
N ASP A 2 9.72 4.09 18.25
CA ASP A 2 10.06 4.68 19.52
C ASP A 2 9.75 3.67 20.66
N GLU A 3 10.48 3.80 21.76
CA GLU A 3 10.35 2.93 22.94
C GLU A 3 8.92 2.96 23.51
N LEU A 4 8.23 4.09 23.38
CA LEU A 4 6.85 4.26 23.84
C LEU A 4 5.87 3.37 23.07
N THR A 5 6.08 3.19 21.76
CA THR A 5 5.24 2.29 20.96
C THR A 5 5.44 0.83 21.39
N ILE A 6 6.69 0.42 21.63
CA ILE A 6 7.01 -0.93 22.11
C ILE A 6 6.40 -1.18 23.48
N GLU A 7 6.55 -0.23 24.39
CA GLU A 7 5.96 -0.30 25.73
C GLU A 7 4.44 -0.41 25.71
N ALA A 8 3.77 0.34 24.81
CA ALA A 8 2.32 0.30 24.67
C ALA A 8 1.77 -1.05 24.21
N ILE A 9 2.54 -1.82 23.47
CA ILE A 9 2.10 -3.12 22.91
C ILE A 9 2.66 -4.34 23.65
N LYS A 10 3.49 -4.17 24.68
CA LYS A 10 4.18 -5.27 25.36
C LYS A 10 3.26 -6.35 25.97
N ASN A 11 2.02 -5.96 26.32
CA ASN A 11 1.02 -6.86 26.91
C ASN A 11 0.10 -7.51 25.85
N TYR A 12 0.29 -7.20 24.56
CA TYR A 12 -0.48 -7.81 23.48
C TYR A 12 0.30 -8.96 22.86
N ASP A 13 -0.42 -10.00 22.47
CA ASP A 13 0.16 -11.11 21.72
C ASP A 13 0.45 -10.67 20.27
N CYS A 14 1.63 -10.08 20.09
CA CYS A 14 2.10 -9.60 18.78
C CYS A 14 3.61 -9.73 18.65
N ASN A 15 4.05 -9.97 17.42
CA ASN A 15 5.47 -10.05 17.08
C ASN A 15 6.00 -8.67 16.68
N ILE A 16 7.11 -8.25 17.26
CA ILE A 16 7.83 -7.03 16.89
C ILE A 16 8.89 -7.38 15.85
N ILE A 17 8.76 -6.82 14.65
CA ILE A 17 9.69 -7.03 13.55
C ILE A 17 10.43 -5.73 13.28
N TYR A 18 11.77 -5.81 13.30
CA TYR A 18 12.63 -4.68 12.98
C TYR A 18 12.96 -4.66 11.49
N GLN A 19 12.80 -3.51 10.85
CA GLN A 19 13.22 -3.28 9.47
C GLN A 19 14.74 -3.31 9.34
N ASP A 20 15.25 -3.65 8.16
CA ASP A 20 16.69 -3.79 7.91
C ASP A 20 17.37 -2.42 7.69
N SER A 21 16.65 -1.45 7.16
CA SER A 21 17.13 -0.08 6.95
C SER A 21 16.06 0.94 7.33
N ARG A 22 16.25 2.22 7.01
CA ARG A 22 15.25 3.25 7.27
C ARG A 22 14.34 3.43 6.08
N GLY A 23 13.04 3.59 6.32
CA GLY A 23 12.06 3.98 5.33
C GLY A 23 10.72 3.25 5.48
N TYR A 24 9.70 3.86 4.93
CA TYR A 24 8.34 3.34 5.00
C TYR A 24 8.20 2.00 4.25
N GLY A 25 8.71 1.96 3.02
CA GLY A 25 8.65 0.75 2.20
C GLY A 25 9.51 -0.39 2.75
N ASP A 26 10.65 -0.07 3.38
CA ASP A 26 11.51 -1.09 4.01
C ASP A 26 10.77 -1.82 5.15
N ALA A 27 10.04 -1.08 5.98
CA ALA A 27 9.24 -1.66 7.06
C ALA A 27 8.11 -2.56 6.53
N LEU A 28 7.39 -2.10 5.50
CA LEU A 28 6.30 -2.86 4.90
C LEU A 28 6.80 -4.12 4.19
N LYS A 29 7.89 -4.00 3.45
CA LYS A 29 8.55 -5.13 2.79
C LYS A 29 8.97 -6.19 3.80
N LYS A 30 9.67 -5.78 4.87
CA LYS A 30 10.10 -6.69 5.94
C LYS A 30 8.91 -7.39 6.59
N GLY A 31 7.82 -6.66 6.85
CA GLY A 31 6.58 -7.24 7.36
C GLY A 31 6.02 -8.31 6.42
N ILE A 32 5.90 -8.02 5.12
CA ILE A 32 5.40 -8.97 4.12
C ILE A 32 6.29 -10.22 4.02
N GLU A 33 7.61 -10.06 4.05
CA GLU A 33 8.57 -11.17 4.00
C GLU A 33 8.43 -12.12 5.21
N THR A 34 8.10 -11.57 6.38
CA THR A 34 8.03 -12.31 7.65
C THR A 34 6.68 -12.98 7.88
N VAL A 35 5.61 -12.51 7.24
CA VAL A 35 4.26 -13.09 7.40
C VAL A 35 4.22 -14.54 6.90
N GLU A 36 3.67 -15.45 7.72
CA GLU A 36 3.51 -16.87 7.40
C GLU A 36 2.05 -17.29 7.15
N THR A 37 1.10 -16.43 7.54
CA THR A 37 -0.33 -16.68 7.31
C THR A 37 -0.72 -16.61 5.83
N GLU A 38 -1.83 -17.23 5.44
CA GLU A 38 -2.32 -17.24 4.05
C GLU A 38 -2.56 -15.83 3.50
N PHE A 39 -3.05 -14.93 4.36
CA PHE A 39 -3.35 -13.54 4.01
C PHE A 39 -2.58 -12.59 4.92
N PHE A 40 -2.23 -11.44 4.39
CA PHE A 40 -1.68 -10.32 5.14
C PHE A 40 -2.55 -9.08 4.95
N CYS A 41 -2.41 -8.13 5.86
CA CYS A 41 -2.99 -6.81 5.73
C CYS A 41 -1.97 -5.75 6.16
N ILE A 42 -1.80 -4.71 5.35
CA ILE A 42 -1.11 -3.49 5.77
C ILE A 42 -2.15 -2.63 6.49
N PHE A 43 -1.95 -2.41 7.78
CA PHE A 43 -2.89 -1.70 8.64
C PHE A 43 -2.16 -0.67 9.51
N ASN A 44 -2.56 0.59 9.43
CA ASN A 44 -1.99 1.65 10.26
C ASN A 44 -2.57 1.59 11.67
N ALA A 45 -1.69 1.64 12.68
CA ALA A 45 -2.09 1.61 14.09
C ALA A 45 -2.37 3.00 14.68
N ASP A 46 -2.60 4.03 13.84
CA ASP A 46 -2.84 5.41 14.25
C ASP A 46 -4.34 5.77 14.39
N GLY A 47 -5.21 4.78 14.18
CA GLY A 47 -6.66 4.94 14.27
C GLY A 47 -7.34 5.47 13.00
N SER A 48 -6.57 5.70 11.92
CA SER A 48 -7.13 6.23 10.67
C SER A 48 -7.87 5.19 9.85
N PHE A 49 -7.49 3.91 9.92
CA PHE A 49 -8.12 2.80 9.18
C PHE A 49 -9.27 2.19 9.98
N ASP A 50 -10.37 1.83 9.32
CA ASP A 50 -11.50 1.16 9.98
C ASP A 50 -11.32 -0.36 9.97
N PRO A 51 -11.15 -1.01 11.15
CA PRO A 51 -10.99 -2.46 11.22
C PRO A 51 -12.22 -3.25 10.75
N LYS A 52 -13.41 -2.63 10.67
CA LYS A 52 -14.62 -3.29 10.16
C LYS A 52 -14.50 -3.65 8.68
N GLU A 53 -13.68 -2.92 7.93
CA GLU A 53 -13.45 -3.17 6.51
C GLU A 53 -12.65 -4.47 6.26
N LEU A 54 -11.89 -4.97 7.25
CA LEU A 54 -11.15 -6.23 7.15
C LEU A 54 -12.05 -7.42 6.76
N ASN A 55 -13.29 -7.46 7.28
CA ASN A 55 -14.23 -8.52 6.94
C ASN A 55 -14.66 -8.47 5.47
N PHE A 56 -14.81 -7.29 4.89
CA PHE A 56 -15.13 -7.14 3.47
C PHE A 56 -13.92 -7.55 2.61
N MET A 57 -12.71 -7.15 3.01
CA MET A 57 -11.49 -7.47 2.27
C MET A 57 -11.24 -8.99 2.26
N ILE A 58 -11.34 -9.67 3.42
CA ILE A 58 -11.11 -11.11 3.50
C ILE A 58 -12.14 -11.91 2.69
N ASN A 59 -13.40 -11.45 2.66
CA ASN A 59 -14.44 -12.08 1.86
C ASN A 59 -14.15 -11.98 0.37
N LYS A 60 -13.63 -10.84 -0.12
CA LYS A 60 -13.18 -10.67 -1.50
C LYS A 60 -12.05 -11.63 -1.87
N LEU A 61 -11.09 -11.83 -0.98
CA LEU A 61 -9.99 -12.76 -1.21
C LEU A 61 -10.45 -14.24 -1.23
N LYS A 62 -11.33 -14.62 -0.29
CA LYS A 62 -11.79 -16.01 -0.15
C LYS A 62 -12.84 -16.38 -1.18
N ASN A 63 -13.90 -15.60 -1.27
CA ASN A 63 -15.10 -15.95 -2.05
C ASN A 63 -14.96 -15.55 -3.52
N ASP A 64 -14.46 -14.34 -3.80
CA ASP A 64 -14.33 -13.81 -5.16
C ASP A 64 -12.98 -14.15 -5.81
N LYS A 65 -12.10 -14.84 -5.07
CA LYS A 65 -10.78 -15.32 -5.55
C LYS A 65 -9.87 -14.22 -6.11
N TYR A 66 -9.89 -13.03 -5.48
CA TYR A 66 -8.90 -12.01 -5.74
C TYR A 66 -7.57 -12.34 -5.03
N ASP A 67 -6.48 -11.83 -5.58
CA ASP A 67 -5.16 -11.92 -4.97
C ASP A 67 -4.91 -10.74 -4.03
N PHE A 68 -5.48 -9.56 -4.36
CA PHE A 68 -5.35 -8.33 -3.57
C PHE A 68 -6.65 -7.54 -3.54
N VAL A 69 -6.89 -6.86 -2.41
CA VAL A 69 -7.98 -5.92 -2.21
C VAL A 69 -7.39 -4.62 -1.67
N PHE A 70 -7.64 -3.53 -2.38
CA PHE A 70 -7.21 -2.18 -2.03
C PHE A 70 -8.38 -1.41 -1.43
N ALA A 71 -8.17 -0.75 -0.31
CA ALA A 71 -9.10 0.26 0.14
C ALA A 71 -8.91 1.55 -0.67
N SER A 72 -9.95 2.32 -0.88
CA SER A 72 -9.92 3.58 -1.62
C SER A 72 -10.78 4.63 -0.95
N ARG A 73 -10.21 5.82 -0.77
CA ARG A 73 -10.86 7.01 -0.23
C ARG A 73 -11.66 7.78 -1.29
N TYR A 74 -11.49 7.43 -2.55
CA TYR A 74 -12.06 8.16 -3.70
C TYR A 74 -13.11 7.36 -4.47
N GLU A 75 -13.65 6.32 -3.83
CA GLU A 75 -14.85 5.64 -4.29
C GLU A 75 -16.12 6.43 -3.87
N LYS A 76 -17.27 6.02 -4.40
CA LYS A 76 -18.55 6.67 -4.04
C LYS A 76 -18.86 6.49 -2.54
N ASN A 77 -19.24 7.58 -1.86
CA ASN A 77 -19.59 7.63 -0.44
C ASN A 77 -18.45 7.34 0.54
N CYS A 78 -17.22 7.64 0.15
CA CYS A 78 -16.04 7.59 1.04
C CYS A 78 -15.27 8.91 1.01
N GLY A 79 -14.16 8.98 1.72
CA GLY A 79 -13.36 10.19 1.84
C GLY A 79 -12.24 10.06 2.85
N SER A 80 -11.67 11.19 3.23
CA SER A 80 -10.59 11.27 4.23
C SER A 80 -10.70 12.54 5.05
N ASP A 81 -10.60 12.39 6.36
CA ASP A 81 -10.43 13.50 7.30
C ASP A 81 -8.94 13.87 7.48
N ASP A 82 -8.02 13.02 7.02
CA ASP A 82 -6.57 13.20 7.17
C ASP A 82 -5.89 13.73 5.90
N ASP A 83 -6.58 13.73 4.76
CA ASP A 83 -6.02 14.19 3.50
C ASP A 83 -5.98 15.72 3.43
N THR A 84 -4.93 16.25 2.80
CA THR A 84 -4.79 17.68 2.52
C THR A 84 -5.04 17.90 1.03
N PHE A 85 -5.36 19.16 0.65
CA PHE A 85 -5.52 19.49 -0.75
C PHE A 85 -4.31 19.12 -1.62
N VAL A 86 -3.10 19.28 -1.09
CA VAL A 86 -1.85 18.94 -1.80
C VAL A 86 -1.71 17.43 -1.97
N THR A 87 -1.97 16.65 -0.90
CA THR A 87 -1.88 15.19 -0.97
C THR A 87 -3.00 14.60 -1.82
N PHE A 88 -4.18 15.18 -1.80
CA PHE A 88 -5.30 14.83 -2.67
C PHE A 88 -4.94 15.00 -4.17
N ILE A 89 -4.43 16.19 -4.55
CA ILE A 89 -4.01 16.43 -5.94
C ILE A 89 -2.88 15.49 -6.34
N GLY A 90 -1.87 15.33 -5.48
CA GLY A 90 -0.75 14.42 -5.73
C GLY A 90 -1.23 12.99 -5.99
N ASN A 91 -2.13 12.49 -5.15
CA ASN A 91 -2.68 11.15 -5.33
C ASN A 91 -3.52 11.02 -6.62
N TYR A 92 -4.32 12.04 -6.94
CA TYR A 92 -5.07 12.06 -8.19
C TYR A 92 -4.15 11.96 -9.41
N ILE A 93 -3.06 12.74 -9.42
CA ILE A 93 -2.06 12.71 -10.50
C ILE A 93 -1.42 11.31 -10.61
N PHE A 94 -0.91 10.75 -9.51
CA PHE A 94 -0.25 9.45 -9.54
C PHE A 94 -1.21 8.31 -9.89
N THR A 95 -2.46 8.36 -9.42
CA THR A 95 -3.50 7.40 -9.82
C THR A 95 -3.78 7.48 -11.31
N TYR A 96 -3.87 8.69 -11.87
CA TYR A 96 -4.09 8.92 -13.30
C TYR A 96 -2.93 8.40 -14.15
N LEU A 97 -1.69 8.67 -13.74
CA LEU A 97 -0.49 8.11 -14.38
C LEU A 97 -0.47 6.58 -14.32
N GLY A 98 -0.82 5.99 -13.17
CA GLY A 98 -0.96 4.55 -13.02
C GLY A 98 -1.97 3.95 -13.97
N LYS A 99 -3.10 4.62 -14.17
CA LYS A 99 -4.15 4.21 -15.10
C LYS A 99 -3.65 4.26 -16.56
N ILE A 100 -3.02 5.36 -16.98
CA ILE A 100 -2.58 5.54 -18.38
C ILE A 100 -1.42 4.62 -18.73
N PHE A 101 -0.37 4.60 -17.92
CA PHE A 101 0.87 3.91 -18.27
C PHE A 101 0.86 2.42 -17.96
N PHE A 102 0.08 1.98 -16.96
CA PHE A 102 0.05 0.58 -16.50
C PHE A 102 -1.33 -0.06 -16.57
N ASN A 103 -2.36 0.68 -17.03
CA ASN A 103 -3.75 0.20 -17.07
C ASN A 103 -4.24 -0.31 -15.69
N LEU A 104 -3.82 0.40 -14.62
CA LEU A 104 -4.29 0.15 -13.27
C LEU A 104 -5.75 0.57 -13.10
N LYS A 105 -6.55 -0.27 -12.44
CA LYS A 105 -7.98 -0.01 -12.19
C LYS A 105 -8.23 0.21 -10.69
N ILE A 106 -7.33 0.92 -10.02
CA ILE A 106 -7.51 1.38 -8.65
C ILE A 106 -7.73 2.90 -8.67
N SER A 107 -8.47 3.41 -7.71
CA SER A 107 -8.84 4.82 -7.61
C SER A 107 -7.99 5.60 -6.60
N ASP A 108 -7.15 4.92 -5.83
CA ASP A 108 -6.32 5.51 -4.77
C ASP A 108 -4.98 4.76 -4.68
N ILE A 109 -4.00 5.20 -5.49
CA ILE A 109 -2.72 4.49 -5.62
C ILE A 109 -1.80 4.65 -4.40
N LEU A 110 -1.94 5.76 -3.65
CA LEU A 110 -1.07 6.07 -2.51
C LEU A 110 -1.62 5.57 -1.18
N TYR A 111 -2.85 5.03 -1.15
CA TYR A 111 -3.46 4.52 0.07
C TYR A 111 -3.06 3.07 0.31
N THR A 112 -2.27 2.86 1.35
CA THR A 112 -1.65 1.55 1.60
C THR A 112 -2.49 0.62 2.49
N TYR A 113 -3.76 0.89 2.71
CA TYR A 113 -4.68 -0.06 3.32
C TYR A 113 -5.01 -1.16 2.31
N VAL A 114 -4.22 -2.22 2.36
CA VAL A 114 -4.25 -3.33 1.39
C VAL A 114 -4.26 -4.65 2.14
N MET A 115 -5.12 -5.57 1.69
CA MET A 115 -5.10 -6.97 2.10
C MET A 115 -4.81 -7.85 0.88
N GLY A 116 -4.02 -8.91 1.07
CA GLY A 116 -3.67 -9.80 -0.04
C GLY A 116 -3.21 -11.18 0.36
N ARG A 117 -3.05 -12.05 -0.64
CA ARG A 117 -2.43 -13.35 -0.46
C ARG A 117 -0.93 -13.20 -0.26
N THR A 118 -0.43 -13.70 0.86
CA THR A 118 0.99 -13.60 1.24
C THR A 118 1.90 -14.19 0.17
N SER A 119 1.53 -15.35 -0.39
CA SER A 119 2.30 -16.00 -1.45
C SER A 119 2.38 -15.17 -2.74
N CYS A 120 1.35 -14.38 -3.04
CA CYS A 120 1.35 -13.46 -4.19
C CYS A 120 2.24 -12.23 -3.90
N ALA A 121 2.13 -11.64 -2.70
CA ALA A 121 2.94 -10.48 -2.33
C ALA A 121 4.45 -10.79 -2.32
N LYS A 122 4.84 -11.94 -1.80
CA LYS A 122 6.26 -12.38 -1.80
C LYS A 122 6.85 -12.55 -3.20
N LYS A 123 6.03 -12.86 -4.21
CA LYS A 123 6.47 -12.96 -5.61
C LYS A 123 6.71 -11.61 -6.30
N LEU A 124 6.26 -10.50 -5.70
CA LEU A 124 6.41 -9.17 -6.31
C LEU A 124 7.85 -8.64 -6.26
N GLU A 125 8.73 -9.25 -5.47
CA GLU A 125 10.14 -8.83 -5.32
C GLU A 125 10.27 -7.32 -5.09
N LEU A 126 9.51 -6.80 -4.11
CA LEU A 126 9.46 -5.38 -3.78
C LEU A 126 10.83 -4.86 -3.34
N ALA A 127 11.25 -3.71 -3.85
CA ALA A 127 12.57 -3.16 -3.65
C ALA A 127 12.59 -1.76 -3.01
N SER A 128 11.51 -1.00 -3.17
CA SER A 128 11.42 0.36 -2.66
C SER A 128 11.49 0.41 -1.14
N LYS A 129 12.33 1.32 -0.63
CA LYS A 129 12.54 1.50 0.82
C LYS A 129 11.75 2.68 1.40
N ASP A 130 11.35 3.62 0.56
CA ASP A 130 10.65 4.86 0.91
C ASP A 130 9.17 4.82 0.49
N PHE A 131 8.53 5.97 0.36
CA PHE A 131 7.14 6.08 -0.05
C PHE A 131 6.86 5.66 -1.51
N SER A 132 7.89 5.44 -2.33
CA SER A 132 7.70 4.88 -3.67
C SER A 132 7.15 3.46 -3.65
N PHE A 133 7.22 2.75 -2.51
CA PHE A 133 6.51 1.50 -2.27
C PHE A 133 5.01 1.59 -2.63
N CYS A 134 4.37 2.74 -2.35
CA CYS A 134 2.94 2.92 -2.62
C CYS A 134 2.57 2.73 -4.09
N VAL A 135 3.46 3.04 -5.01
CA VAL A 135 3.27 2.85 -6.46
C VAL A 135 3.93 1.58 -6.98
N GLU A 136 5.08 1.18 -6.42
CA GLU A 136 5.75 -0.05 -6.80
C GLU A 136 4.86 -1.27 -6.61
N PHE A 137 4.22 -1.38 -5.43
CA PHE A 137 3.39 -2.52 -5.08
C PHE A 137 2.24 -2.75 -6.07
N PRO A 138 1.31 -1.79 -6.31
CA PRO A 138 0.21 -2.01 -7.22
C PRO A 138 0.65 -2.11 -8.69
N ILE A 139 1.73 -1.46 -9.10
CA ILE A 139 2.24 -1.56 -10.48
C ILE A 139 2.81 -2.96 -10.70
N LYS A 140 3.69 -3.47 -9.83
CA LYS A 140 4.25 -4.83 -9.95
C LYS A 140 3.17 -5.89 -9.87
N MET A 141 2.19 -5.75 -8.96
CA MET A 141 1.00 -6.61 -8.91
C MET A 141 0.29 -6.66 -10.27
N LYS A 142 0.05 -5.51 -10.90
CA LYS A 142 -0.60 -5.41 -12.21
C LYS A 142 0.22 -6.06 -13.31
N LEU A 143 1.53 -5.80 -13.34
CA LEU A 143 2.46 -6.37 -14.32
C LEU A 143 2.55 -7.90 -14.18
N SER A 144 2.45 -8.43 -12.97
CA SER A 144 2.38 -9.87 -12.68
C SER A 144 1.01 -10.51 -12.97
N ARG A 145 0.08 -9.75 -13.57
CA ARG A 145 -1.27 -10.21 -13.98
C ARG A 145 -2.11 -10.79 -12.84
N MET A 146 -1.86 -10.36 -11.62
CA MET A 146 -2.62 -10.78 -10.44
C MET A 146 -4.02 -10.15 -10.44
N LYS A 147 -4.99 -10.85 -9.86
CA LYS A 147 -6.38 -10.39 -9.75
C LYS A 147 -6.52 -9.45 -8.56
N TYR A 148 -7.11 -8.29 -8.76
CA TYR A 148 -7.31 -7.32 -7.70
C TYR A 148 -8.63 -6.58 -7.86
N THR A 149 -9.08 -6.02 -6.74
CA THR A 149 -10.27 -5.16 -6.68
C THR A 149 -10.07 -4.06 -5.64
N SER A 150 -10.98 -3.10 -5.60
CA SER A 150 -11.03 -2.07 -4.58
C SER A 150 -12.31 -2.17 -3.75
N ILE A 151 -12.26 -1.65 -2.55
CA ILE A 151 -13.42 -1.38 -1.69
C ILE A 151 -13.43 0.10 -1.32
N ALA A 152 -14.61 0.66 -1.10
CA ALA A 152 -14.76 1.99 -0.52
C ALA A 152 -14.27 1.99 0.93
N SER A 153 -13.51 3.01 1.32
CA SER A 153 -12.96 3.19 2.67
C SER A 153 -13.02 4.65 3.07
N TYR A 154 -13.31 4.90 4.33
CA TYR A 154 -13.26 6.25 4.90
C TYR A 154 -12.08 6.37 5.86
N GLU A 155 -11.08 7.17 5.49
CA GLU A 155 -9.92 7.44 6.34
C GLU A 155 -10.27 8.47 7.41
N LYS A 156 -10.28 8.03 8.67
CA LYS A 156 -10.49 8.91 9.82
C LYS A 156 -9.26 9.74 10.11
N LYS A 157 -9.45 10.84 10.81
CA LYS A 157 -8.33 11.61 11.35
C LYS A 157 -7.52 10.72 12.31
N ARG A 158 -6.21 10.70 12.15
CA ARG A 158 -5.32 9.96 13.05
C ARG A 158 -5.46 10.41 14.50
N LEU A 159 -5.43 9.48 15.43
CA LEU A 159 -5.52 9.74 16.87
C LEU A 159 -4.19 10.20 17.46
N GLY A 160 -3.07 9.88 16.81
CA GLY A 160 -1.74 10.24 17.28
C GLY A 160 -0.67 10.19 16.18
N GLY A 161 0.55 10.62 16.54
CA GLY A 161 1.66 10.67 15.61
C GLY A 161 1.65 11.91 14.70
N LYS A 162 2.71 12.04 13.91
CA LYS A 162 2.86 13.12 12.92
C LYS A 162 2.98 12.52 11.52
N LYS A 163 2.36 13.17 10.55
CA LYS A 163 2.51 12.82 9.14
C LYS A 163 3.99 12.93 8.73
N LYS A 164 4.56 11.82 8.27
CA LYS A 164 5.98 11.75 7.90
C LYS A 164 6.22 12.06 6.41
N VAL A 165 5.16 12.15 5.64
CA VAL A 165 5.21 12.39 4.19
C VAL A 165 5.58 13.85 3.91
N ASN A 166 6.61 14.04 3.06
CA ASN A 166 6.93 15.33 2.45
C ASN A 166 6.45 15.31 1.00
N ALA A 167 5.40 16.08 0.70
CA ALA A 167 4.70 16.01 -0.58
C ALA A 167 5.61 16.22 -1.80
N PHE A 168 6.60 17.11 -1.74
CA PHE A 168 7.50 17.38 -2.86
C PHE A 168 8.60 16.33 -2.98
N LYS A 169 9.31 16.04 -1.87
CA LYS A 169 10.40 15.07 -1.86
C LYS A 169 9.89 13.68 -2.21
N ASP A 170 8.85 13.23 -1.51
CA ASP A 170 8.31 11.89 -1.71
C ASP A 170 7.58 11.78 -3.04
N GLY A 171 6.91 12.87 -3.50
CA GLY A 171 6.32 12.95 -4.83
C GLY A 171 7.34 12.75 -5.94
N PHE A 172 8.53 13.34 -5.82
CA PHE A 172 9.62 13.13 -6.78
C PHE A 172 10.12 11.68 -6.79
N LEU A 173 10.29 11.05 -5.62
CA LEU A 173 10.69 9.64 -5.50
C LEU A 173 9.64 8.72 -6.12
N ILE A 174 8.36 8.96 -5.84
CA ILE A 174 7.24 8.22 -6.41
C ILE A 174 7.23 8.32 -7.93
N LEU A 175 7.35 9.52 -8.49
CA LEU A 175 7.39 9.73 -9.93
C LEU A 175 8.59 9.03 -10.58
N SER A 176 9.77 9.16 -9.96
CA SER A 176 11.00 8.50 -10.42
C SER A 176 10.83 6.98 -10.49
N GLU A 177 10.20 6.38 -9.47
CA GLU A 177 9.95 4.94 -9.45
C GLU A 177 8.96 4.52 -10.53
N MET A 178 7.88 5.29 -10.74
CA MET A 178 6.94 5.02 -11.85
C MET A 178 7.63 5.06 -13.21
N ILE A 179 8.52 6.03 -13.44
CA ILE A 179 9.30 6.13 -14.68
C ILE A 179 10.22 4.91 -14.85
N LYS A 180 10.95 4.52 -13.81
CA LYS A 180 11.83 3.32 -13.84
C LYS A 180 11.03 2.05 -14.16
N LEU A 181 9.90 1.83 -13.51
CA LEU A 181 9.05 0.67 -13.75
C LEU A 181 8.49 0.69 -15.18
N PHE A 182 8.11 1.85 -15.69
CA PHE A 182 7.62 1.99 -17.06
C PHE A 182 8.69 1.68 -18.09
N LEU A 183 9.89 2.25 -17.93
CA LEU A 183 11.01 1.99 -18.82
C LEU A 183 11.41 0.50 -18.79
N ARG A 184 11.50 -0.07 -17.59
CA ARG A 184 11.79 -1.50 -17.43
C ARG A 184 10.77 -2.38 -18.12
N TYR A 185 9.48 -2.08 -17.94
CA TYR A 185 8.39 -2.81 -18.59
C TYR A 185 8.42 -2.68 -20.12
N LYS A 186 8.71 -1.48 -20.66
CA LYS A 186 8.79 -1.23 -22.11
C LYS A 186 10.04 -1.82 -22.76
N ILE A 187 11.19 -1.75 -22.08
CA ILE A 187 12.51 -2.15 -22.64
C ILE A 187 12.72 -3.66 -22.53
N ILE A 188 12.37 -4.24 -21.37
CA ILE A 188 12.63 -5.67 -21.14
C ILE A 188 11.55 -6.55 -21.78
N GLY A 189 10.45 -5.93 -22.23
CA GLY A 189 9.31 -6.67 -22.78
C GLY A 189 8.70 -7.61 -21.71
N ASN A 190 7.54 -8.15 -21.94
CA ASN A 190 6.81 -9.04 -21.04
C ASN A 190 7.56 -10.33 -20.58
N SER A 191 8.86 -10.37 -20.65
CA SER A 191 9.72 -11.48 -20.29
C SER A 191 10.26 -11.26 -18.89
N LYS A 192 9.63 -11.88 -17.89
CA LYS A 192 10.08 -12.02 -16.51
C LYS A 192 9.97 -10.75 -15.66
N ILE A 193 8.78 -10.49 -15.17
CA ILE A 193 8.58 -9.96 -13.83
C ILE A 193 7.87 -11.03 -13.01
#